data_7b6f3bdb360e05434780d09f99ebd68c
#
_entry.id   7b6f3bdb360e05434780d09f99ebd68c
#
_cell.length_a   1.000
_cell.length_b   1.000
_cell.length_c   1.000
_cell.angle_alpha   90.00
_cell.angle_beta   90.00
_cell.angle_gamma   90.00
#
_symmetry.space_group_name_H-M   'P 1'
#
loop_
_entity.id
_entity.type
_entity.pdbx_description
1 polymer ?
#
loop_
_entity_poly.entity_id
_entity_poly.type
_entity_poly.pdbx_seq_one_letter_code
_entity_poly.pdbx_strand_id
1 'polypeptide(L)'
;MARIKKASLVDQIYSRLREDIITLKIPMGARLNVNELQSELGVSCTPIREAVNRLQQEELVIYENNVGARVLTLDEHDVREIHELALTLQQAAVRLAMKNGNADEMLEAIEEQLDRYENARSPREGVKAVHNLIGVFYHQCGNRRLDRSMVAIQGQMLLLRHIYAECPGWSGHLPDLTAVRDGVRNQDPEAVCAALQSYMEGSAPAILEWLKNHE
;
A
#
# COMPACT_ATOMS: atom_id res chain seq x y z
N MET A 1 -12.70 -27.64 13.39
CA MET A 1 -11.42 -27.39 12.69
C MET A 1 -11.71 -26.77 11.33
N ALA A 2 -11.43 -25.49 11.14
CA ALA A 2 -11.59 -24.80 9.85
C ALA A 2 -10.49 -25.31 8.90
N ARG A 3 -10.85 -25.90 7.78
CA ARG A 3 -9.93 -26.30 6.72
C ARG A 3 -9.29 -25.05 6.13
N ILE A 4 -7.97 -24.88 6.26
CA ILE A 4 -7.21 -23.85 5.54
C ILE A 4 -7.43 -24.12 4.05
N LYS A 5 -8.18 -23.25 3.35
CA LYS A 5 -8.33 -23.32 1.90
C LYS A 5 -6.95 -23.03 1.28
N LYS A 6 -6.39 -24.01 0.57
CA LYS A 6 -5.20 -23.78 -0.26
C LYS A 6 -5.53 -22.66 -1.24
N ALA A 7 -4.67 -21.63 -1.32
CA ALA A 7 -4.86 -20.52 -2.26
C ALA A 7 -5.10 -21.09 -3.68
N SER A 8 -6.09 -20.55 -4.38
CA SER A 8 -6.35 -20.97 -5.77
C SER A 8 -5.17 -20.59 -6.66
N LEU A 9 -5.04 -21.22 -7.82
CA LEU A 9 -4.01 -20.86 -8.79
C LEU A 9 -4.13 -19.39 -9.20
N VAL A 10 -5.33 -18.87 -9.35
CA VAL A 10 -5.60 -17.46 -9.63
C VAL A 10 -5.07 -16.57 -8.51
N ASP A 11 -5.31 -16.93 -7.22
CA ASP A 11 -4.82 -16.16 -6.08
C ASP A 11 -3.29 -16.14 -6.05
N GLN A 12 -2.62 -17.23 -6.38
CA GLN A 12 -1.17 -17.31 -6.42
C GLN A 12 -0.58 -16.42 -7.52
N ILE A 13 -1.15 -16.48 -8.74
CA ILE A 13 -0.72 -15.65 -9.88
C ILE A 13 -0.96 -14.17 -9.56
N TYR A 14 -2.16 -13.84 -9.08
CA TYR A 14 -2.52 -12.48 -8.68
C TYR A 14 -1.55 -11.93 -7.63
N SER A 15 -1.30 -12.68 -6.55
CA SER A 15 -0.40 -12.23 -5.47
C SER A 15 1.03 -12.04 -5.96
N ARG A 16 1.52 -12.92 -6.85
CA ARG A 16 2.85 -12.80 -7.45
C ARG A 16 2.95 -11.55 -8.34
N LEU A 17 2.04 -11.39 -9.30
CA LEU A 17 2.06 -10.23 -10.20
C LEU A 17 1.87 -8.92 -9.45
N ARG A 18 0.98 -8.90 -8.46
CA ARG A 18 0.77 -7.74 -7.58
C ARG A 18 2.05 -7.34 -6.85
N GLU A 19 2.71 -8.31 -6.24
CA GLU A 19 3.99 -8.08 -5.55
C GLU A 19 5.07 -7.59 -6.52
N ASP A 20 5.18 -8.20 -7.69
CA ASP A 20 6.19 -7.83 -8.69
C ASP A 20 5.93 -6.41 -9.27
N ILE A 21 4.68 -5.99 -9.40
CA ILE A 21 4.31 -4.61 -9.78
C ILE A 21 4.64 -3.64 -8.64
N ILE A 22 4.17 -3.90 -7.42
CA ILE A 22 4.34 -3.01 -6.27
C ILE A 22 5.82 -2.81 -5.93
N THR A 23 6.64 -3.84 -6.10
CA THR A 23 8.09 -3.79 -5.85
C THR A 23 8.91 -3.36 -7.07
N LEU A 24 8.26 -2.86 -8.12
CA LEU A 24 8.89 -2.38 -9.36
C LEU A 24 9.74 -3.43 -10.12
N LYS A 25 9.61 -4.71 -9.80
CA LYS A 25 10.20 -5.79 -10.60
C LYS A 25 9.58 -5.86 -11.99
N ILE A 26 8.26 -5.62 -12.07
CA ILE A 26 7.57 -5.30 -13.31
C ILE A 26 7.42 -3.78 -13.30
N PRO A 27 8.15 -3.05 -14.15
CA PRO A 27 8.16 -1.59 -14.11
C PRO A 27 6.81 -0.99 -14.52
N MET A 28 6.56 0.25 -14.11
CA MET A 28 5.42 1.04 -14.59
C MET A 28 5.46 1.15 -16.12
N GLY A 29 4.29 1.14 -16.74
CA GLY A 29 4.15 1.16 -18.19
C GLY A 29 4.49 -0.17 -18.89
N ALA A 30 5.00 -1.18 -18.20
CA ALA A 30 5.31 -2.48 -18.80
C ALA A 30 4.06 -3.20 -19.31
N ARG A 31 4.17 -3.80 -20.49
CA ARG A 31 3.09 -4.62 -21.05
C ARG A 31 3.02 -5.99 -20.36
N LEU A 32 1.83 -6.39 -19.94
CA LEU A 32 1.54 -7.71 -19.40
C LEU A 32 1.02 -8.62 -20.52
N ASN A 33 1.93 -9.34 -21.17
CA ASN A 33 1.58 -10.27 -22.24
C ASN A 33 1.16 -11.63 -21.63
N VAL A 34 -0.13 -11.97 -21.77
CA VAL A 34 -0.68 -13.20 -21.24
C VAL A 34 0.00 -14.46 -21.78
N ASN A 35 0.46 -14.45 -23.06
CA ASN A 35 1.13 -15.59 -23.66
C ASN A 35 2.56 -15.77 -23.11
N GLU A 36 3.27 -14.66 -22.86
CA GLU A 36 4.60 -14.69 -22.23
C GLU A 36 4.48 -15.20 -20.79
N LEU A 37 3.52 -14.66 -20.02
CA LEU A 37 3.22 -15.11 -18.66
C LEU A 37 2.78 -16.59 -18.62
N GLN A 38 2.06 -17.07 -19.63
CA GLN A 38 1.73 -18.50 -19.76
C GLN A 38 2.96 -19.36 -19.87
N SER A 39 3.91 -18.96 -20.72
CA SER A 39 5.17 -19.69 -20.93
C SER A 39 6.04 -19.65 -19.67
N GLU A 40 6.11 -18.52 -18.99
CA GLU A 40 6.91 -18.34 -17.77
C GLU A 40 6.34 -19.12 -16.57
N LEU A 41 5.02 -19.05 -16.38
CA LEU A 41 4.35 -19.62 -15.20
C LEU A 41 3.96 -21.09 -15.40
N GLY A 42 3.98 -21.60 -16.63
CA GLY A 42 3.59 -22.98 -16.95
C GLY A 42 2.10 -23.29 -16.71
N VAL A 43 1.24 -22.28 -16.86
CA VAL A 43 -0.21 -22.38 -16.60
C VAL A 43 -1.03 -21.98 -17.84
N SER A 44 -2.33 -22.27 -17.87
CA SER A 44 -3.20 -21.84 -18.98
C SER A 44 -3.49 -20.32 -18.93
N CYS A 45 -3.93 -19.74 -20.05
CA CYS A 45 -4.24 -18.32 -20.14
C CYS A 45 -5.40 -17.86 -19.23
N THR A 46 -6.35 -18.74 -18.93
CA THR A 46 -7.57 -18.38 -18.17
C THR A 46 -7.24 -17.83 -16.77
N PRO A 47 -6.50 -18.53 -15.89
CA PRO A 47 -6.18 -18.02 -14.56
C PRO A 47 -5.30 -16.76 -14.61
N ILE A 48 -4.47 -16.60 -15.65
CA ILE A 48 -3.67 -15.37 -15.84
C ILE A 48 -4.59 -14.19 -16.13
N ARG A 49 -5.55 -14.35 -17.08
CA ARG A 49 -6.51 -13.27 -17.39
C ARG A 49 -7.35 -12.88 -16.18
N GLU A 50 -7.80 -13.85 -15.38
CA GLU A 50 -8.54 -13.58 -14.14
C GLU A 50 -7.67 -12.78 -13.13
N ALA A 51 -6.42 -13.16 -12.95
CA ALA A 51 -5.48 -12.44 -12.09
C ALA A 51 -5.24 -11.00 -12.59
N VAL A 52 -5.01 -10.81 -13.90
CA VAL A 52 -4.83 -9.49 -14.52
C VAL A 52 -6.10 -8.62 -14.39
N ASN A 53 -7.30 -9.20 -14.55
CA ASN A 53 -8.55 -8.48 -14.31
C ASN A 53 -8.70 -8.01 -12.86
N ARG A 54 -8.23 -8.78 -11.89
CA ARG A 54 -8.22 -8.35 -10.47
C ARG A 54 -7.25 -7.20 -10.24
N LEU A 55 -6.07 -7.22 -10.88
CA LEU A 55 -5.12 -6.12 -10.84
C LEU A 55 -5.68 -4.84 -11.48
N GLN A 56 -6.50 -4.98 -12.53
CA GLN A 56 -7.22 -3.86 -13.11
C GLN A 56 -8.28 -3.28 -12.15
N GLN A 57 -8.97 -4.12 -11.37
CA GLN A 57 -9.91 -3.65 -10.35
C GLN A 57 -9.24 -2.88 -9.20
N GLU A 58 -7.94 -3.09 -8.98
CA GLU A 58 -7.09 -2.34 -8.05
C GLU A 58 -6.37 -1.18 -8.73
N GLU A 59 -6.69 -0.91 -10.00
CA GLU A 59 -6.06 0.14 -10.81
C GLU A 59 -4.52 0.05 -10.88
N LEU A 60 -3.96 -1.14 -10.64
CA LEU A 60 -2.54 -1.43 -10.86
C LEU A 60 -2.22 -1.77 -12.31
N VAL A 61 -3.25 -2.11 -13.09
CA VAL A 61 -3.18 -2.46 -14.50
C VAL A 61 -4.28 -1.72 -15.24
N ILE A 62 -3.94 -1.18 -16.40
CA ILE A 62 -4.88 -0.55 -17.35
C ILE A 62 -4.96 -1.38 -18.63
N TYR A 63 -6.09 -1.34 -19.33
CA TYR A 63 -6.23 -1.92 -20.65
C TYR A 63 -6.21 -0.80 -21.71
N GLU A 64 -5.24 -0.87 -22.59
CA GLU A 64 -5.17 0.01 -23.75
C GLU A 64 -5.71 -0.69 -25.00
N ASN A 65 -6.49 0.03 -25.80
CA ASN A 65 -7.03 -0.48 -27.06
C ASN A 65 -5.90 -0.93 -27.99
N ASN A 66 -6.00 -2.14 -28.54
CA ASN A 66 -5.04 -2.76 -29.44
C ASN A 66 -3.65 -3.09 -28.83
N VAL A 67 -3.38 -2.72 -27.58
CA VAL A 67 -2.10 -2.99 -26.87
C VAL A 67 -2.29 -4.12 -25.87
N GLY A 68 -3.42 -4.11 -25.15
CA GLY A 68 -3.72 -5.08 -24.09
C GLY A 68 -3.45 -4.52 -22.68
N ALA A 69 -3.17 -5.41 -21.75
CA ALA A 69 -2.91 -5.05 -20.37
C ALA A 69 -1.51 -4.42 -20.20
N ARG A 70 -1.44 -3.33 -19.44
CA ARG A 70 -0.20 -2.61 -19.10
C ARG A 70 -0.22 -2.22 -17.64
N VAL A 71 0.92 -2.26 -16.97
CA VAL A 71 1.07 -1.70 -15.61
C VAL A 71 0.80 -0.20 -15.67
N LEU A 72 0.09 0.33 -14.67
CA LEU A 72 -0.20 1.77 -14.59
C LEU A 72 1.10 2.59 -14.64
N THR A 73 1.00 3.79 -15.16
CA THR A 73 1.97 4.87 -14.97
C THR A 73 1.34 5.93 -14.08
N LEU A 74 2.13 6.63 -13.28
CA LEU A 74 1.67 7.66 -12.38
C LEU A 74 2.35 8.98 -12.74
N ASP A 75 1.57 10.04 -12.82
CA ASP A 75 2.06 11.41 -12.92
C ASP A 75 1.90 12.17 -11.60
N GLU A 76 2.25 13.46 -11.59
CA GLU A 76 2.11 14.32 -10.41
C GLU A 76 0.65 14.46 -9.94
N HIS A 77 -0.29 14.48 -10.89
CA HIS A 77 -1.71 14.59 -10.58
C HIS A 77 -2.23 13.32 -9.90
N ASP A 78 -1.85 12.16 -10.42
CA ASP A 78 -2.19 10.85 -9.84
C ASP A 78 -1.68 10.73 -8.41
N VAL A 79 -0.41 11.08 -8.16
CA VAL A 79 0.17 11.03 -6.81
C VAL A 79 -0.62 11.89 -5.83
N ARG A 80 -1.00 13.09 -6.24
CA ARG A 80 -1.80 14.00 -5.41
C ARG A 80 -3.18 13.41 -5.10
N GLU A 81 -3.90 12.95 -6.11
CA GLU A 81 -5.24 12.39 -5.93
C GLU A 81 -5.23 11.12 -5.05
N ILE A 82 -4.26 10.23 -5.25
CA ILE A 82 -4.09 9.04 -4.42
C ILE A 82 -3.80 9.45 -2.96
N HIS A 83 -2.93 10.42 -2.73
CA HIS A 83 -2.59 10.89 -1.38
C HIS A 83 -3.79 11.57 -0.71
N GLU A 84 -4.53 12.43 -1.39
CA GLU A 84 -5.72 13.11 -0.86
C GLU A 84 -6.79 12.10 -0.44
N LEU A 85 -7.07 11.11 -1.30
CA LEU A 85 -8.04 10.07 -1.01
C LEU A 85 -7.56 9.19 0.17
N ALA A 86 -6.30 8.73 0.12
CA ALA A 86 -5.73 7.91 1.18
C ALA A 86 -5.74 8.62 2.53
N LEU A 87 -5.33 9.89 2.58
CA LEU A 87 -5.32 10.69 3.81
C LEU A 87 -6.75 10.84 4.37
N THR A 88 -7.73 11.14 3.53
CA THR A 88 -9.13 11.25 3.93
C THR A 88 -9.64 9.96 4.58
N LEU A 89 -9.37 8.81 3.96
CA LEU A 89 -9.78 7.51 4.49
C LEU A 89 -9.01 7.16 5.78
N GLN A 90 -7.71 7.45 5.85
CA GLN A 90 -6.89 7.21 7.04
C GLN A 90 -7.34 8.04 8.22
N GLN A 91 -7.60 9.34 8.04
CA GLN A 91 -8.11 10.21 9.10
C GLN A 91 -9.48 9.73 9.62
N ALA A 92 -10.36 9.29 8.73
CA ALA A 92 -11.63 8.69 9.14
C ALA A 92 -11.43 7.40 9.94
N ALA A 93 -10.48 6.53 9.51
CA ALA A 93 -10.13 5.30 10.22
C ALA A 93 -9.57 5.59 11.61
N VAL A 94 -8.65 6.56 11.75
CA VAL A 94 -8.07 7.00 13.02
C VAL A 94 -9.15 7.45 14.00
N ARG A 95 -10.01 8.39 13.58
CA ARG A 95 -11.07 8.93 14.46
C ARG A 95 -12.04 7.84 14.91
N LEU A 96 -12.39 6.90 14.02
CA LEU A 96 -13.26 5.78 14.36
C LEU A 96 -12.56 4.73 15.24
N ALA A 97 -11.31 4.40 14.97
CA ALA A 97 -10.54 3.47 15.77
C ALA A 97 -10.33 3.99 17.20
N MET A 98 -9.93 5.24 17.34
CA MET A 98 -9.75 5.86 18.66
C MET A 98 -11.05 6.04 19.45
N LYS A 99 -12.19 6.08 18.75
CA LYS A 99 -13.52 6.12 19.39
C LYS A 99 -14.04 4.74 19.79
N ASN A 100 -13.81 3.72 18.95
CA ASN A 100 -14.48 2.42 19.03
C ASN A 100 -13.55 1.28 19.40
N GLY A 101 -12.24 1.43 19.15
CA GLY A 101 -11.22 0.40 19.32
C GLY A 101 -10.67 0.32 20.74
N ASN A 102 -9.74 -0.61 20.92
CA ASN A 102 -9.01 -0.80 22.17
C ASN A 102 -7.67 -0.05 22.09
N ALA A 103 -7.49 0.96 22.94
CA ALA A 103 -6.28 1.80 22.96
C ALA A 103 -5.01 1.00 23.29
N ASP A 104 -5.08 0.07 24.24
CA ASP A 104 -3.92 -0.74 24.67
C ASP A 104 -3.48 -1.68 23.54
N GLU A 105 -4.43 -2.36 22.87
CA GLU A 105 -4.13 -3.21 21.70
C GLU A 105 -3.58 -2.39 20.54
N MET A 106 -4.08 -1.18 20.29
CA MET A 106 -3.54 -0.29 19.25
C MET A 106 -2.11 0.12 19.59
N LEU A 107 -1.81 0.50 20.83
CA LEU A 107 -0.49 0.89 21.27
C LEU A 107 0.51 -0.25 21.12
N GLU A 108 0.18 -1.46 21.60
CA GLU A 108 1.03 -2.64 21.47
C GLU A 108 1.35 -2.92 19.99
N ALA A 109 0.33 -2.92 19.13
CA ALA A 109 0.51 -3.16 17.70
C ALA A 109 1.33 -2.07 17.01
N ILE A 110 1.17 -0.80 17.38
CA ILE A 110 1.95 0.33 16.83
C ILE A 110 3.40 0.24 17.30
N GLU A 111 3.66 -0.03 18.58
CA GLU A 111 5.01 -0.16 19.13
C GLU A 111 5.77 -1.30 18.45
N GLU A 112 5.12 -2.44 18.18
CA GLU A 112 5.70 -3.53 17.41
C GLU A 112 6.13 -3.08 16.00
N GLN A 113 5.32 -2.27 15.31
CA GLN A 113 5.68 -1.80 13.97
C GLN A 113 6.74 -0.70 13.99
N LEU A 114 6.78 0.14 15.01
CA LEU A 114 7.87 1.11 15.21
C LEU A 114 9.21 0.39 15.40
N ASP A 115 9.26 -0.62 16.26
CA ASP A 115 10.47 -1.43 16.47
C ASP A 115 10.93 -2.09 15.16
N ARG A 116 9.98 -2.63 14.38
CA ARG A 116 10.27 -3.21 13.06
C ARG A 116 10.79 -2.17 12.06
N TYR A 117 10.28 -0.94 12.10
CA TYR A 117 10.73 0.14 11.24
C TYR A 117 12.15 0.60 11.61
N GLU A 118 12.43 0.80 12.90
CA GLU A 118 13.75 1.19 13.40
C GLU A 118 14.82 0.13 13.08
N ASN A 119 14.47 -1.15 13.17
CA ASN A 119 15.36 -2.27 12.92
C ASN A 119 15.32 -2.80 11.49
N ALA A 120 14.62 -2.09 10.58
CA ALA A 120 14.49 -2.51 9.19
C ALA A 120 15.86 -2.55 8.49
N ARG A 121 16.20 -3.68 7.89
CA ARG A 121 17.46 -3.89 7.17
C ARG A 121 17.34 -3.61 5.67
N SER A 122 16.13 -3.35 5.21
CA SER A 122 15.83 -3.03 3.82
C SER A 122 14.66 -2.05 3.74
N PRO A 123 14.59 -1.24 2.68
CA PRO A 123 13.45 -0.38 2.41
C PRO A 123 12.11 -1.13 2.44
N ARG A 124 12.09 -2.35 1.92
CA ARG A 124 10.89 -3.21 1.89
C ARG A 124 10.37 -3.55 3.29
N GLU A 125 11.25 -3.83 4.25
CA GLU A 125 10.87 -4.07 5.64
C GLU A 125 10.27 -2.82 6.27
N GLY A 126 10.87 -1.66 6.02
CA GLY A 126 10.35 -0.36 6.48
C GLY A 126 8.97 -0.05 5.90
N VAL A 127 8.78 -0.21 4.58
CA VAL A 127 7.46 -0.05 3.91
C VAL A 127 6.41 -0.95 4.55
N LYS A 128 6.76 -2.21 4.81
CA LYS A 128 5.84 -3.17 5.43
C LYS A 128 5.45 -2.75 6.85
N ALA A 129 6.41 -2.26 7.64
CA ALA A 129 6.15 -1.77 8.99
C ALA A 129 5.19 -0.58 8.98
N VAL A 130 5.42 0.42 8.12
CA VAL A 130 4.52 1.58 7.94
C VAL A 130 3.13 1.14 7.49
N HIS A 131 3.05 0.23 6.51
CA HIS A 131 1.77 -0.29 6.04
C HIS A 131 0.96 -0.95 7.17
N ASN A 132 1.62 -1.80 7.96
CA ASN A 132 0.98 -2.48 9.08
C ASN A 132 0.57 -1.51 10.20
N LEU A 133 1.42 -0.51 10.51
CA LEU A 133 1.11 0.53 11.50
C LEU A 133 -0.19 1.25 11.15
N ILE A 134 -0.32 1.71 9.91
CA ILE A 134 -1.55 2.38 9.43
C ILE A 134 -2.72 1.38 9.43
N GLY A 135 -2.47 0.12 9.12
CA GLY A 135 -3.45 -0.97 9.14
C GLY A 135 -4.13 -1.16 10.50
N VAL A 136 -3.45 -0.85 11.60
CA VAL A 136 -4.01 -0.93 12.97
C VAL A 136 -5.33 -0.15 13.08
N PHE A 137 -5.36 1.06 12.53
CA PHE A 137 -6.56 1.91 12.59
C PHE A 137 -7.71 1.34 11.77
N TYR A 138 -7.44 0.76 10.58
CA TYR A 138 -8.48 0.13 9.77
C TYR A 138 -9.07 -1.11 10.44
N HIS A 139 -8.24 -1.91 11.11
CA HIS A 139 -8.70 -3.09 11.84
C HIS A 139 -9.54 -2.73 13.07
N GLN A 140 -9.20 -1.64 13.75
CA GLN A 140 -9.86 -1.19 14.97
C GLN A 140 -11.03 -0.20 14.74
N CYS A 141 -11.21 0.34 13.52
CA CYS A 141 -12.23 1.36 13.25
C CYS A 141 -13.68 0.84 13.34
N GLY A 142 -13.90 -0.47 13.27
CA GLY A 142 -15.24 -1.07 13.31
C GLY A 142 -16.11 -0.81 12.08
N ASN A 143 -15.53 -0.25 11.00
CA ASN A 143 -16.24 0.11 9.77
C ASN A 143 -15.73 -0.68 8.55
N ARG A 144 -16.37 -1.82 8.28
CA ARG A 144 -15.99 -2.69 7.13
C ARG A 144 -16.13 -2.02 5.76
N ARG A 145 -16.91 -0.96 5.62
CA ARG A 145 -17.03 -0.23 4.34
C ARG A 145 -15.82 0.65 4.12
N LEU A 146 -15.35 1.34 5.17
CA LEU A 146 -14.13 2.13 5.13
C LEU A 146 -12.90 1.26 4.80
N ASP A 147 -12.79 0.10 5.46
CA ASP A 147 -11.73 -0.88 5.18
C ASP A 147 -11.74 -1.31 3.70
N ARG A 148 -12.90 -1.64 3.14
CA ARG A 148 -13.03 -1.99 1.71
C ARG A 148 -12.67 -0.84 0.77
N SER A 149 -12.99 0.40 1.13
CA SER A 149 -12.63 1.57 0.33
C SER A 149 -11.11 1.76 0.29
N MET A 150 -10.42 1.49 1.41
CA MET A 150 -8.96 1.53 1.45
C MET A 150 -8.33 0.41 0.60
N VAL A 151 -8.93 -0.79 0.59
CA VAL A 151 -8.43 -1.91 -0.23
C VAL A 151 -8.37 -1.53 -1.72
N ALA A 152 -9.29 -0.70 -2.21
CA ALA A 152 -9.31 -0.28 -3.61
C ALA A 152 -8.06 0.52 -4.04
N ILE A 153 -7.50 1.34 -3.14
CA ILE A 153 -6.29 2.16 -3.43
C ILE A 153 -5.02 1.61 -2.77
N GLN A 154 -5.13 0.52 -2.02
CA GLN A 154 -4.02 -0.05 -1.25
C GLN A 154 -2.82 -0.43 -2.13
N GLY A 155 -3.09 -0.94 -3.34
CA GLY A 155 -2.05 -1.31 -4.30
C GLY A 155 -1.23 -0.10 -4.72
N GLN A 156 -1.88 0.98 -5.11
CA GLN A 156 -1.24 2.23 -5.52
C GLN A 156 -0.48 2.88 -4.35
N MET A 157 -1.07 2.91 -3.14
CA MET A 157 -0.38 3.41 -1.95
C MET A 157 0.87 2.61 -1.60
N LEU A 158 0.85 1.29 -1.76
CA LEU A 158 2.03 0.45 -1.56
C LEU A 158 3.09 0.72 -2.62
N LEU A 159 2.70 0.89 -3.89
CA LEU A 159 3.60 1.27 -4.97
C LEU A 159 4.29 2.61 -4.66
N LEU A 160 3.54 3.65 -4.28
CA LEU A 160 4.12 4.95 -3.90
C LEU A 160 5.10 4.84 -2.72
N ARG A 161 4.79 4.02 -1.71
CA ARG A 161 5.72 3.76 -0.60
C ARG A 161 6.98 3.02 -1.05
N HIS A 162 6.87 2.09 -1.99
CA HIS A 162 8.05 1.41 -2.56
C HIS A 162 8.89 2.36 -3.40
N ILE A 163 8.28 3.22 -4.20
CA ILE A 163 8.99 4.31 -4.91
C ILE A 163 9.75 5.17 -3.91
N TYR A 164 9.07 5.62 -2.84
CA TYR A 164 9.71 6.42 -1.79
C TYR A 164 10.88 5.69 -1.13
N ALA A 165 10.75 4.39 -0.91
CA ALA A 165 11.80 3.57 -0.31
C ALA A 165 13.07 3.44 -1.17
N GLU A 166 12.97 3.66 -2.49
CA GLU A 166 14.12 3.75 -3.40
C GLU A 166 14.80 5.15 -3.36
N CYS A 167 14.16 6.13 -2.70
CA CYS A 167 14.68 7.50 -2.60
C CYS A 167 15.65 7.65 -1.42
N PRO A 168 16.67 8.53 -1.51
CA PRO A 168 17.50 8.90 -0.37
C PRO A 168 16.66 9.45 0.78
N GLY A 169 16.91 9.00 2.00
CA GLY A 169 16.24 9.53 3.20
C GLY A 169 14.91 8.88 3.55
N TRP A 170 14.52 7.78 2.91
CA TRP A 170 13.29 7.03 3.19
C TRP A 170 13.09 6.67 4.68
N SER A 171 14.18 6.50 5.44
CA SER A 171 14.14 6.18 6.87
C SER A 171 13.96 7.40 7.79
N GLY A 172 13.88 8.61 7.22
CA GLY A 172 13.82 9.86 7.97
C GLY A 172 12.50 10.16 8.70
N HIS A 173 11.46 9.33 8.51
CA HIS A 173 10.11 9.56 9.04
C HIS A 173 9.82 8.90 10.40
N LEU A 174 10.84 8.41 11.09
CA LEU A 174 10.63 7.85 12.43
C LEU A 174 9.99 8.86 13.40
N PRO A 175 10.32 10.18 13.37
CA PRO A 175 9.63 11.16 14.22
C PRO A 175 8.13 11.23 13.99
N ASP A 176 7.66 11.20 12.72
CA ASP A 176 6.23 11.23 12.39
C ASP A 176 5.53 9.97 12.88
N LEU A 177 6.14 8.79 12.65
CA LEU A 177 5.59 7.52 13.10
C LEU A 177 5.56 7.41 14.64
N THR A 178 6.55 7.98 15.32
CA THR A 178 6.58 8.08 16.79
C THR A 178 5.47 9.00 17.29
N ALA A 179 5.20 10.12 16.60
CA ALA A 179 4.11 11.02 16.93
C ALA A 179 2.73 10.35 16.79
N VAL A 180 2.55 9.40 15.86
CA VAL A 180 1.34 8.56 15.78
C VAL A 180 1.13 7.77 17.08
N ARG A 181 2.15 7.08 17.58
CA ARG A 181 2.10 6.36 18.87
C ARG A 181 1.73 7.30 20.03
N ASP A 182 2.39 8.44 20.10
CA ASP A 182 2.21 9.40 21.20
C ASP A 182 0.80 10.00 21.15
N GLY A 183 0.25 10.26 19.97
CA GLY A 183 -1.14 10.70 19.81
C GLY A 183 -2.14 9.64 20.30
N VAL A 184 -1.92 8.36 19.99
CA VAL A 184 -2.78 7.27 20.50
C VAL A 184 -2.67 7.17 22.02
N ARG A 185 -1.46 7.25 22.59
CA ARG A 185 -1.22 7.21 24.04
C ARG A 185 -1.93 8.37 24.77
N ASN A 186 -1.94 9.56 24.15
CA ASN A 186 -2.58 10.75 24.70
C ASN A 186 -4.09 10.85 24.38
N GLN A 187 -4.65 9.86 23.68
CA GLN A 187 -6.04 9.85 23.22
C GLN A 187 -6.40 11.08 22.37
N ASP A 188 -5.46 11.55 21.55
CA ASP A 188 -5.60 12.71 20.66
C ASP A 188 -5.65 12.26 19.19
N PRO A 189 -6.84 12.04 18.60
CA PRO A 189 -6.99 11.62 17.21
C PRO A 189 -6.51 12.68 16.21
N GLU A 190 -6.56 13.96 16.57
CA GLU A 190 -6.12 15.03 15.66
C GLU A 190 -4.58 15.08 15.60
N ALA A 191 -3.89 14.83 16.69
CA ALA A 191 -2.42 14.67 16.68
C ALA A 191 -2.00 13.47 15.83
N VAL A 192 -2.71 12.33 15.90
CA VAL A 192 -2.47 11.17 15.04
C VAL A 192 -2.70 11.51 13.57
N CYS A 193 -3.81 12.20 13.26
CA CYS A 193 -4.10 12.64 11.88
C CYS A 193 -3.03 13.58 11.34
N ALA A 194 -2.55 14.54 12.14
CA ALA A 194 -1.50 15.47 11.76
C ALA A 194 -0.16 14.75 11.50
N ALA A 195 0.19 13.77 12.33
CA ALA A 195 1.41 12.98 12.14
C ALA A 195 1.37 12.14 10.85
N LEU A 196 0.24 11.51 10.52
CA LEU A 196 0.07 10.78 9.26
C LEU A 196 0.10 11.71 8.04
N GLN A 197 -0.45 12.92 8.16
CA GLN A 197 -0.38 13.93 7.11
C GLN A 197 1.07 14.39 6.89
N SER A 198 1.81 14.71 7.96
CA SER A 198 3.24 15.07 7.90
C SER A 198 4.06 13.99 7.19
N TYR A 199 3.84 12.72 7.53
CA TYR A 199 4.49 11.58 6.87
C TYR A 199 4.22 11.57 5.35
N MET A 200 2.98 11.77 4.92
CA MET A 200 2.61 11.74 3.50
C MET A 200 3.16 12.95 2.75
N GLU A 201 3.02 14.14 3.30
CA GLU A 201 3.53 15.40 2.71
C GLU A 201 5.06 15.37 2.62
N GLY A 202 5.74 14.82 3.60
CA GLY A 202 7.19 14.69 3.61
C GLY A 202 7.74 13.72 2.56
N SER A 203 6.97 12.68 2.19
CA SER A 203 7.38 11.71 1.18
C SER A 203 7.10 12.15 -0.26
N ALA A 204 6.10 12.99 -0.48
CA ALA A 204 5.62 13.37 -1.81
C ALA A 204 6.69 14.00 -2.73
N PRO A 205 7.52 14.97 -2.29
CA PRO A 205 8.52 15.57 -3.18
C PRO A 205 9.53 14.57 -3.74
N ALA A 206 9.98 13.62 -2.90
CA ALA A 206 10.93 12.58 -3.33
C ALA A 206 10.30 11.60 -4.34
N ILE A 207 9.02 11.24 -4.13
CA ILE A 207 8.27 10.42 -5.09
C ILE A 207 8.16 11.12 -6.44
N LEU A 208 7.80 12.40 -6.46
CA LEU A 208 7.67 13.19 -7.69
C LEU A 208 9.01 13.35 -8.43
N GLU A 209 10.10 13.54 -7.70
CA GLU A 209 11.43 13.59 -8.30
C GLU A 209 11.82 12.23 -8.91
N TRP A 210 11.53 11.15 -8.20
CA TRP A 210 11.78 9.80 -8.70
C TRP A 210 11.00 9.53 -9.99
N LEU A 211 9.71 9.88 -10.05
CA LEU A 211 8.89 9.69 -11.24
C LEU A 211 9.46 10.43 -12.45
N LYS A 212 9.85 11.70 -12.31
CA LYS A 212 10.47 12.51 -13.38
C LYS A 212 11.75 11.90 -13.94
N ASN A 213 12.48 11.13 -13.13
CA ASN A 213 13.74 10.51 -13.55
C ASN A 213 13.54 9.10 -14.16
N HIS A 214 12.30 8.56 -14.13
CA HIS A 214 11.97 7.20 -14.61
C HIS A 214 10.83 7.17 -15.65
N GLU A 215 10.49 8.35 -16.25
CA GLU A 215 9.56 8.48 -17.38
C GLU A 215 10.10 7.92 -18.70
#